data_c7b9d3fc3c3d795f11eff773b4ed2f6e
#
_entry.id   c7b9d3fc3c3d795f11eff773b4ed2f6e
#
_cell.length_a   1.000
_cell.length_b   1.000
_cell.length_c   1.000
_cell.angle_alpha   90.00
_cell.angle_beta   90.00
_cell.angle_gamma   90.00
#
_symmetry.space_group_name_H-M   'P 1'
#
loop_
_entity.id
_entity.type
_entity.pdbx_description
1 polymer ?
#
loop_
_entity_poly.entity_id
_entity_poly.type
_entity_poly.pdbx_seq_one_letter_code
_entity_poly.pdbx_strand_id
1 'polypeptide(L)'
;MIDRRTKNAEIFRDTERRYTTDQALAQAVQQSTEAQVFISESSVVAVSAPRKTEKAKVIVSGKRSLEAAESYAKQGKKVCVLNFASATNPGGGVVNGSSAQEECLCRCTTLYPCLNNDALWEAFYAPHRKTANPLYNNDCIYTPNVCAFKSDINFPEPIPQKDWW
;
A
#
# COMPACT_ATOMS: atom_id res chain seq x y z
N MET A 1 -26.98 -14.93 -1.11
CA MET A 1 -25.82 -14.35 -1.83
C MET A 1 -25.02 -13.54 -0.82
N ILE A 2 -23.73 -13.85 -0.62
CA ILE A 2 -22.86 -13.09 0.30
C ILE A 2 -22.64 -11.70 -0.32
N ASP A 3 -22.86 -10.64 0.44
CA ASP A 3 -22.65 -9.30 -0.06
C ASP A 3 -21.15 -9.00 -0.29
N ARG A 4 -20.86 -8.05 -1.17
CA ARG A 4 -19.48 -7.72 -1.57
C ARG A 4 -18.60 -7.29 -0.38
N ARG A 5 -19.19 -6.57 0.58
CA ARG A 5 -18.46 -6.06 1.74
C ARG A 5 -18.01 -7.21 2.65
N THR A 6 -18.91 -8.13 2.95
CA THR A 6 -18.60 -9.35 3.71
C THR A 6 -17.49 -10.16 3.02
N LYS A 7 -17.60 -10.36 1.70
CA LYS A 7 -16.56 -11.09 0.94
C LYS A 7 -15.20 -10.40 0.99
N ASN A 8 -15.16 -9.09 0.85
CA ASN A 8 -13.91 -8.32 0.96
C ASN A 8 -13.26 -8.45 2.34
N ALA A 9 -14.07 -8.44 3.41
CA ALA A 9 -13.55 -8.63 4.77
C ALA A 9 -12.99 -10.05 4.97
N GLU A 10 -13.63 -11.07 4.41
CA GLU A 10 -13.11 -12.45 4.42
C GLU A 10 -11.76 -12.56 3.69
N ILE A 11 -11.65 -11.96 2.51
CA ILE A 11 -10.41 -11.93 1.74
C ILE A 11 -9.30 -11.21 2.51
N PHE A 12 -9.63 -10.14 3.21
CA PHE A 12 -8.66 -9.42 4.03
C PHE A 12 -8.19 -10.25 5.23
N ARG A 13 -9.09 -10.94 5.94
CA ARG A 13 -8.69 -11.88 7.01
C ARG A 13 -7.78 -13.00 6.51
N ASP A 14 -8.01 -13.52 5.28
CA ASP A 14 -7.07 -14.47 4.67
C ASP A 14 -5.71 -13.82 4.36
N THR A 15 -5.70 -12.54 3.95
CA THR A 15 -4.46 -11.78 3.78
C THR A 15 -3.69 -11.64 5.09
N GLU A 16 -4.36 -11.25 6.17
CA GLU A 16 -3.77 -11.14 7.51
C GLU A 16 -3.19 -12.48 7.98
N ARG A 17 -3.97 -13.56 7.87
CA ARG A 17 -3.49 -14.90 8.21
C ARG A 17 -2.22 -15.27 7.43
N ARG A 18 -2.14 -14.95 6.14
CA ARG A 18 -0.98 -15.29 5.30
C ARG A 18 0.29 -14.58 5.74
N TYR A 19 0.28 -13.27 5.89
CA TYR A 19 1.50 -12.57 6.30
C TYR A 19 1.90 -12.81 7.76
N THR A 20 1.02 -13.38 8.58
CA THR A 20 1.36 -13.82 9.95
C THR A 20 1.87 -15.25 10.03
N THR A 21 1.52 -16.13 9.09
CA THR A 21 1.87 -17.56 9.14
C THR A 21 2.92 -17.97 8.10
N ASP A 22 3.07 -17.23 7.01
CA ASP A 22 4.08 -17.48 5.98
C ASP A 22 5.36 -16.71 6.30
N GLN A 23 6.48 -17.44 6.45
CA GLN A 23 7.76 -16.86 6.85
C GLN A 23 8.29 -15.83 5.84
N ALA A 24 8.11 -16.06 4.54
CA ALA A 24 8.59 -15.14 3.51
C ALA A 24 7.79 -13.82 3.52
N LEU A 25 6.47 -13.89 3.73
CA LEU A 25 5.63 -12.70 3.86
C LEU A 25 5.91 -11.96 5.16
N ALA A 26 6.10 -12.66 6.27
CA ALA A 26 6.49 -12.05 7.55
C ALA A 26 7.83 -11.31 7.45
N GLN A 27 8.81 -11.90 6.77
CA GLN A 27 10.09 -11.26 6.50
C GLN A 27 9.96 -10.03 5.59
N ALA A 28 9.10 -10.08 4.57
CA ALA A 28 8.81 -8.93 3.73
C ALA A 28 8.17 -7.78 4.52
N VAL A 29 7.23 -8.08 5.44
CA VAL A 29 6.67 -7.08 6.36
C VAL A 29 7.74 -6.43 7.20
N GLN A 30 8.61 -7.25 7.83
CA GLN A 30 9.70 -6.74 8.66
C GLN A 30 10.63 -5.80 7.88
N GLN A 31 11.12 -6.23 6.72
CA GLN A 31 12.01 -5.43 5.86
C GLN A 31 11.36 -4.13 5.40
N SER A 32 10.07 -4.18 5.03
CA SER A 32 9.33 -2.99 4.63
C SER A 32 9.17 -2.01 5.79
N THR A 33 8.83 -2.50 6.98
CA THR A 33 8.62 -1.66 8.18
C THR A 33 9.93 -1.03 8.65
N GLU A 34 11.03 -1.78 8.64
CA GLU A 34 12.36 -1.26 9.02
C GLU A 34 12.88 -0.17 8.06
N ALA A 35 12.54 -0.29 6.77
CA ALA A 35 12.94 0.68 5.75
C ALA A 35 11.91 1.79 5.48
N GLN A 36 10.78 1.77 6.21
CA GLN A 36 9.71 2.74 6.05
C GLN A 36 10.13 4.14 6.51
N VAL A 37 9.71 5.16 5.78
CA VAL A 37 10.04 6.56 6.10
C VAL A 37 8.76 7.39 6.16
N PHE A 38 8.55 8.05 7.29
CA PHE A 38 7.59 9.15 7.39
C PHE A 38 8.25 10.45 6.91
N ILE A 39 7.64 11.12 5.95
CA ILE A 39 8.11 12.37 5.37
C ILE A 39 7.08 13.44 5.71
N SER A 40 7.42 14.32 6.64
CA SER A 40 6.57 15.46 7.00
C SER A 40 6.61 16.53 5.91
N GLU A 41 5.52 17.25 5.71
CA GLU A 41 5.45 18.42 4.84
C GLU A 41 6.55 19.46 5.14
N SER A 42 6.94 19.58 6.40
CA SER A 42 8.02 20.48 6.83
C SER A 42 9.43 19.91 6.54
N SER A 43 9.53 18.66 6.12
CA SER A 43 10.82 18.02 5.84
C SER A 43 11.41 18.55 4.53
N VAL A 44 12.67 18.97 4.57
CA VAL A 44 13.42 19.32 3.36
C VAL A 44 13.97 18.04 2.75
N VAL A 45 13.32 17.54 1.73
CA VAL A 45 13.86 16.40 0.95
C VAL A 45 14.92 16.93 0.00
N ALA A 46 16.20 16.67 0.31
CA ALA A 46 17.28 16.99 -0.61
C ALA A 46 17.20 16.05 -1.83
N VAL A 47 16.72 16.57 -2.96
CA VAL A 47 16.73 15.83 -4.23
C VAL A 47 18.16 15.89 -4.78
N SER A 48 18.95 14.86 -4.50
CA SER A 48 20.36 14.75 -4.96
C SER A 48 20.49 14.29 -6.41
N ALA A 49 19.44 13.78 -7.03
CA ALA A 49 19.50 13.33 -8.40
C ALA A 49 19.38 14.51 -9.38
N PRO A 50 20.24 14.59 -10.43
CA PRO A 50 20.10 15.60 -11.44
C PRO A 50 18.73 15.48 -12.12
N ARG A 51 18.04 16.62 -12.30
CA ARG A 51 16.78 16.62 -13.06
C ARG A 51 17.03 16.10 -14.45
N LYS A 52 16.35 15.02 -14.83
CA LYS A 52 16.37 14.56 -16.21
C LYS A 52 15.79 15.65 -17.11
N THR A 53 16.47 15.95 -18.20
CA THR A 53 16.02 16.93 -19.20
C THR A 53 14.89 16.39 -20.08
N GLU A 54 14.76 15.05 -20.15
CA GLU A 54 13.71 14.39 -20.91
C GLU A 54 12.36 14.43 -20.15
N LYS A 55 11.31 14.73 -20.89
CA LYS A 55 9.93 14.69 -20.36
C LYS A 55 9.54 13.26 -20.01
N ALA A 56 8.94 13.05 -18.87
CA ALA A 56 8.38 11.77 -18.49
C ALA A 56 7.26 11.35 -19.46
N LYS A 57 7.27 10.08 -19.86
CA LYS A 57 6.18 9.51 -20.65
C LYS A 57 4.97 9.27 -19.74
N VAL A 58 3.86 9.90 -20.08
CA VAL A 58 2.57 9.67 -19.39
C VAL A 58 1.77 8.64 -20.17
N ILE A 59 1.30 7.60 -19.47
CA ILE A 59 0.46 6.54 -20.03
C ILE A 59 -0.82 6.46 -19.20
N VAL A 60 -1.96 6.56 -19.87
CA VAL A 60 -3.28 6.36 -19.27
C VAL A 60 -3.82 5.00 -19.69
N SER A 61 -4.30 4.21 -18.75
CA SER A 61 -4.86 2.89 -19.03
C SER A 61 -6.07 2.59 -18.12
N GLY A 62 -6.90 1.63 -18.49
CA GLY A 62 -8.01 1.14 -17.69
C GLY A 62 -7.61 0.11 -16.61
N LYS A 63 -6.31 -0.12 -16.41
CA LYS A 63 -5.80 -1.08 -15.43
C LYS A 63 -5.98 -0.56 -14.00
N ARG A 64 -6.11 -1.49 -13.05
CA ARG A 64 -6.01 -1.20 -11.63
C ARG A 64 -4.56 -0.89 -11.24
N SER A 65 -4.35 -0.29 -10.07
CA SER A 65 -3.03 0.18 -9.62
C SER A 65 -1.99 -0.94 -9.58
N LEU A 66 -2.30 -2.09 -8.96
CA LEU A 66 -1.34 -3.21 -8.88
C LEU A 66 -1.21 -3.94 -10.22
N GLU A 67 -2.27 -4.07 -11.01
CA GLU A 67 -2.21 -4.64 -12.36
C GLU A 67 -1.27 -3.83 -13.27
N ALA A 68 -1.33 -2.50 -13.18
CA ALA A 68 -0.42 -1.63 -13.91
C ALA A 68 1.02 -1.78 -13.38
N ALA A 69 1.20 -1.77 -12.06
CA ALA A 69 2.49 -1.92 -11.39
C ALA A 69 3.16 -3.26 -11.76
N GLU A 70 2.44 -4.38 -11.67
CA GLU A 70 2.91 -5.71 -12.05
C GLU A 70 3.44 -5.75 -13.48
N SER A 71 2.73 -5.11 -14.41
CA SER A 71 3.13 -5.10 -15.82
C SER A 71 4.50 -4.42 -16.05
N TYR A 72 4.88 -3.46 -15.20
CA TYR A 72 6.20 -2.83 -15.22
C TYR A 72 7.23 -3.60 -14.40
N ALA A 73 6.87 -4.15 -13.26
CA ALA A 73 7.75 -4.97 -12.42
C ALA A 73 8.24 -6.21 -13.20
N LYS A 74 7.37 -6.90 -13.93
CA LYS A 74 7.72 -8.01 -14.83
C LYS A 74 8.69 -7.64 -15.95
N GLN A 75 8.84 -6.36 -16.27
CA GLN A 75 9.84 -5.84 -17.20
C GLN A 75 11.16 -5.44 -16.50
N GLY A 76 11.32 -5.76 -15.21
CA GLY A 76 12.50 -5.39 -14.41
C GLY A 76 12.59 -3.91 -14.06
N LYS A 77 11.48 -3.15 -14.15
CA LYS A 77 11.45 -1.73 -13.80
C LYS A 77 11.24 -1.56 -12.30
N LYS A 78 11.88 -0.54 -11.73
CA LYS A 78 11.56 -0.07 -10.37
C LYS A 78 10.20 0.62 -10.40
N VAL A 79 9.27 0.16 -9.57
CA VAL A 79 7.88 0.64 -9.55
C VAL A 79 7.60 1.29 -8.20
N CYS A 80 6.90 2.42 -8.23
CA CYS A 80 6.31 3.04 -7.05
C CYS A 80 4.81 3.23 -7.30
N VAL A 81 3.99 2.83 -6.36
CA VAL A 81 2.52 2.96 -6.43
C VAL A 81 2.07 4.04 -5.46
N LEU A 82 1.36 5.06 -5.97
CA LEU A 82 0.71 6.04 -5.11
C LEU A 82 -0.51 5.39 -4.44
N ASN A 83 -0.52 5.38 -3.11
CA ASN A 83 -1.67 5.01 -2.30
C ASN A 83 -2.52 6.25 -2.02
N PHE A 84 -3.79 6.23 -2.40
CA PHE A 84 -4.77 7.26 -2.02
C PHE A 84 -5.25 6.98 -0.59
N ALA A 85 -4.31 7.17 0.34
CA ALA A 85 -4.42 6.74 1.71
C ALA A 85 -5.48 7.50 2.52
N SER A 86 -6.09 6.81 3.47
CA SER A 86 -6.77 7.48 4.57
C SER A 86 -5.75 8.18 5.47
N ALA A 87 -5.95 9.47 5.72
CA ALA A 87 -5.09 10.20 6.65
C ALA A 87 -5.39 9.89 8.13
N THR A 88 -6.47 9.18 8.42
CA THR A 88 -6.96 8.97 9.80
C THR A 88 -7.04 7.50 10.22
N ASN A 89 -7.01 6.56 9.26
CA ASN A 89 -7.14 5.13 9.56
C ASN A 89 -6.15 4.33 8.71
N PRO A 90 -5.23 3.56 9.31
CA PRO A 90 -4.36 2.66 8.57
C PRO A 90 -5.17 1.71 7.67
N GLY A 91 -4.89 1.70 6.37
CA GLY A 91 -5.59 0.85 5.41
C GLY A 91 -7.07 1.17 5.21
N GLY A 92 -7.50 2.39 5.62
CA GLY A 92 -8.88 2.85 5.45
C GLY A 92 -9.89 1.98 6.18
N GLY A 93 -10.88 1.48 5.43
CA GLY A 93 -11.92 0.59 5.92
C GLY A 93 -11.73 -0.88 5.55
N VAL A 94 -10.49 -1.34 5.29
CA VAL A 94 -10.20 -2.70 4.77
C VAL A 94 -10.72 -3.81 5.68
N VAL A 95 -10.57 -3.65 6.98
CA VAL A 95 -11.05 -4.62 7.99
C VAL A 95 -12.56 -4.85 7.87
N ASN A 96 -13.29 -3.81 7.52
CA ASN A 96 -14.74 -3.83 7.35
C ASN A 96 -15.19 -4.09 5.91
N GLY A 97 -14.28 -4.48 5.02
CA GLY A 97 -14.59 -4.85 3.64
C GLY A 97 -14.86 -3.69 2.68
N SER A 98 -14.43 -2.48 3.01
CA SER A 98 -14.46 -1.35 2.08
C SER A 98 -13.64 -1.65 0.81
N SER A 99 -13.92 -0.95 -0.29
CA SER A 99 -13.42 -1.34 -1.63
C SER A 99 -12.76 -0.21 -2.41
N ALA A 100 -12.29 0.86 -1.76
CA ALA A 100 -11.50 1.89 -2.41
C ALA A 100 -10.07 1.40 -2.74
N GLN A 101 -9.26 2.25 -3.32
CA GLN A 101 -7.94 1.87 -3.83
C GLN A 101 -7.00 1.38 -2.72
N GLU A 102 -6.92 2.09 -1.59
CA GLU A 102 -6.10 1.68 -0.44
C GLU A 102 -6.47 0.29 0.08
N GLU A 103 -7.78 0.03 0.23
CA GLU A 103 -8.24 -1.27 0.71
C GLU A 103 -7.94 -2.40 -0.29
N CYS A 104 -7.97 -2.10 -1.60
CA CYS A 104 -7.54 -3.06 -2.61
C CYS A 104 -6.04 -3.38 -2.48
N LEU A 105 -5.19 -2.36 -2.30
CA LEU A 105 -3.76 -2.55 -2.04
C LEU A 105 -3.54 -3.42 -0.80
N CYS A 106 -4.18 -3.09 0.31
CA CYS A 106 -4.06 -3.83 1.58
C CYS A 106 -4.55 -5.28 1.49
N ARG A 107 -5.55 -5.57 0.64
CA ARG A 107 -6.02 -6.97 0.44
C ARG A 107 -5.06 -7.82 -0.39
N CYS A 108 -4.24 -7.20 -1.22
CA CYS A 108 -3.38 -7.91 -2.18
C CYS A 108 -1.93 -8.01 -1.75
N THR A 109 -1.51 -7.20 -0.76
CA THR A 109 -0.10 -7.01 -0.42
C THR A 109 0.18 -7.06 1.08
N THR A 110 1.46 -6.98 1.44
CA THR A 110 1.93 -6.81 2.82
C THR A 110 1.84 -5.37 3.34
N LEU A 111 1.11 -4.47 2.68
CA LEU A 111 1.07 -3.05 3.03
C LEU A 111 0.42 -2.79 4.40
N TYR A 112 -0.71 -3.45 4.70
CA TYR A 112 -1.50 -3.14 5.90
C TYR A 112 -0.70 -3.21 7.22
N PRO A 113 0.05 -4.30 7.53
CA PRO A 113 0.83 -4.36 8.77
C PRO A 113 1.95 -3.32 8.81
N CYS A 114 2.45 -2.84 7.66
CA CYS A 114 3.41 -1.75 7.61
C CYS A 114 2.76 -0.39 7.96
N LEU A 115 1.48 -0.20 7.69
CA LEU A 115 0.75 1.02 8.03
C LEU A 115 0.19 0.99 9.46
N ASN A 116 -0.25 -0.17 9.93
CA ASN A 116 -0.91 -0.35 11.22
C ASN A 116 0.11 -0.66 12.33
N ASN A 117 0.93 0.32 12.68
CA ASN A 117 1.89 0.25 13.78
C ASN A 117 1.86 1.52 14.65
N ASP A 118 2.36 1.40 15.88
CA ASP A 118 2.29 2.48 16.88
C ASP A 118 3.08 3.72 16.47
N ALA A 119 4.23 3.56 15.83
CA ALA A 119 5.07 4.68 15.40
C ALA A 119 4.36 5.56 14.37
N LEU A 120 3.71 4.96 13.38
CA LEU A 120 2.91 5.71 12.40
C LEU A 120 1.61 6.24 13.00
N TRP A 121 1.03 5.52 13.96
CA TRP A 121 -0.13 6.04 14.66
C TRP A 121 0.19 7.36 15.36
N GLU A 122 1.30 7.42 16.08
CA GLU A 122 1.73 8.63 16.78
C GLU A 122 2.20 9.75 15.83
N ALA A 123 2.98 9.40 14.80
CA ALA A 123 3.59 10.38 13.91
C ALA A 123 2.63 10.92 12.84
N PHE A 124 1.68 10.10 12.37
CA PHE A 124 0.83 10.43 11.21
C PHE A 124 -0.66 10.42 11.54
N TYR A 125 -1.25 9.27 11.95
CA TYR A 125 -2.71 9.15 12.06
C TYR A 125 -3.33 9.96 13.19
N ALA A 126 -2.76 9.95 14.38
CA ALA A 126 -3.31 10.66 15.53
C ALA A 126 -3.26 12.20 15.36
N PRO A 127 -2.19 12.81 14.85
CA PRO A 127 -2.16 14.23 14.52
C PRO A 127 -3.23 14.63 13.50
N HIS A 128 -3.39 13.88 12.41
CA HIS A 128 -4.40 14.16 11.40
C HIS A 128 -5.84 14.04 11.94
N ARG A 129 -6.10 13.06 12.80
CA ARG A 129 -7.39 12.96 13.51
C ARG A 129 -7.66 14.14 14.40
N LYS A 130 -6.66 14.59 15.16
CA LYS A 130 -6.78 15.72 16.09
C LYS A 130 -7.05 17.04 15.35
N THR A 131 -6.38 17.26 14.23
CA THR A 131 -6.53 18.48 13.43
C THR A 131 -7.92 18.58 12.80
N ALA A 132 -8.52 17.41 12.43
CA ALA A 132 -9.84 17.31 11.78
C ALA A 132 -9.98 18.22 10.53
N ASN A 133 -8.87 18.55 9.87
CA ASN A 133 -8.86 19.38 8.67
C ASN A 133 -9.05 18.48 7.42
N PRO A 134 -10.15 18.63 6.67
CA PRO A 134 -10.43 17.77 5.51
C PRO A 134 -9.47 18.01 4.33
N LEU A 135 -8.73 19.11 4.33
CA LEU A 135 -7.75 19.41 3.27
C LEU A 135 -6.42 18.69 3.52
N TYR A 136 -6.18 18.22 4.78
CA TYR A 136 -4.93 17.60 5.20
C TYR A 136 -3.68 18.47 4.88
N ASN A 137 -2.52 17.84 4.84
CA ASN A 137 -1.24 18.44 4.45
C ASN A 137 -0.52 17.49 3.46
N ASN A 138 0.73 17.78 3.12
CA ASN A 138 1.55 16.98 2.23
C ASN A 138 2.41 15.92 2.96
N ASP A 139 2.07 15.56 4.19
CA ASP A 139 2.72 14.46 4.88
C ASP A 139 2.53 13.16 4.09
N CYS A 140 3.57 12.36 3.99
CA CYS A 140 3.46 11.07 3.32
C CYS A 140 4.28 9.97 4.02
N ILE A 141 3.88 8.74 3.78
CA ILE A 141 4.57 7.54 4.25
C ILE A 141 5.13 6.81 3.02
N TYR A 142 6.45 6.67 2.95
CA TYR A 142 7.11 5.84 1.94
C TYR A 142 7.39 4.46 2.52
N THR A 143 6.78 3.43 1.95
CA THR A 143 6.93 2.03 2.36
C THR A 143 7.57 1.25 1.22
N PRO A 144 8.89 0.98 1.25
CA PRO A 144 9.56 0.19 0.23
C PRO A 144 9.32 -1.32 0.43
N ASN A 145 9.63 -2.11 -0.58
CA ASN A 145 9.64 -3.59 -0.55
C ASN A 145 8.30 -4.23 -0.15
N VAL A 146 7.17 -3.54 -0.38
CA VAL A 146 5.85 -4.12 -0.19
C VAL A 146 5.66 -5.28 -1.16
N CYS A 147 5.36 -6.47 -0.65
CA CYS A 147 5.17 -7.67 -1.45
C CYS A 147 3.71 -7.82 -1.89
N ALA A 148 3.47 -7.93 -3.19
CA ALA A 148 2.18 -8.31 -3.74
C ALA A 148 2.12 -9.84 -3.91
N PHE A 149 1.18 -10.49 -3.23
CA PHE A 149 1.02 -11.93 -3.19
C PHE A 149 -0.39 -12.42 -3.51
N LYS A 150 -1.27 -11.49 -3.88
CA LYS A 150 -2.60 -11.78 -4.43
C LYS A 150 -2.84 -10.99 -5.70
N SER A 151 -3.67 -11.53 -6.57
CA SER A 151 -4.11 -10.87 -7.80
C SER A 151 -4.96 -9.63 -7.52
N ASP A 152 -4.79 -8.55 -8.30
CA ASP A 152 -5.62 -7.35 -8.21
C ASP A 152 -6.87 -7.47 -9.08
N ILE A 153 -7.78 -8.32 -8.66
CA ILE A 153 -9.10 -8.55 -9.29
C ILE A 153 -10.22 -8.20 -8.31
N ASN A 154 -11.47 -8.34 -8.74
CA ASN A 154 -12.63 -8.00 -7.89
C ASN A 154 -12.66 -8.76 -6.56
N PHE A 155 -12.26 -10.04 -6.58
CA PHE A 155 -12.07 -10.86 -5.41
C PHE A 155 -10.65 -11.43 -5.45
N PRO A 156 -9.67 -10.75 -4.85
CA PRO A 156 -8.28 -11.15 -4.86
C PRO A 156 -8.05 -12.59 -4.43
N GLU A 157 -7.26 -13.32 -5.22
CA GLU A 157 -6.85 -14.70 -4.95
C GLU A 157 -5.33 -14.78 -4.82
N PRO A 158 -4.80 -15.71 -3.98
CA PRO A 158 -3.38 -15.91 -3.87
C PRO A 158 -2.75 -16.28 -5.21
N ILE A 159 -1.59 -15.72 -5.49
CA ILE A 159 -0.75 -16.12 -6.62
C ILE A 159 0.40 -17.03 -6.14
N PRO A 160 0.97 -17.87 -7.00
CA PRO A 160 2.12 -18.70 -6.64
C PRO A 160 3.28 -17.86 -6.12
N GLN A 161 4.04 -18.38 -5.13
CA GLN A 161 5.14 -17.62 -4.52
C GLN A 161 6.21 -17.18 -5.54
N LYS A 162 6.47 -17.98 -6.57
CA LYS A 162 7.41 -17.62 -7.65
C LYS A 162 6.97 -16.39 -8.47
N ASP A 163 5.69 -16.01 -8.37
CA ASP A 163 5.08 -14.89 -9.10
C ASP A 163 4.85 -13.67 -8.18
N TRP A 164 5.28 -13.73 -6.91
CA TRP A 164 5.26 -12.58 -6.00
C TRP A 164 6.21 -11.49 -6.48
N TRP A 165 5.83 -10.24 -6.24
CA TRP A 165 6.60 -9.07 -6.69
C TRP A 165 6.43 -7.86 -5.76
#